data_00e594b9e1a5239e89abba35554d6a2f
#
_entry.id   00e594b9e1a5239e89abba35554d6a2f
#
_cell.length_a   1.000
_cell.length_b   1.000
_cell.length_c   1.000
_cell.angle_alpha   90.00
_cell.angle_beta   90.00
_cell.angle_gamma   90.00
#
_symmetry.space_group_name_H-M   'P 1'
#
loop_
_entity.id
_entity.type
_entity.pdbx_description
1 polymer ?
#
loop_
_entity_poly.entity_id
_entity_poly.type
_entity_poly.pdbx_seq_one_letter_code
_entity_poly.pdbx_strand_id
1 'polypeptide(L)'
;MLKINPLSTLYVGIDVSSKSNYVCALDFYKNKYINSSFANNQPGAEELAEKILECLKQHPELNTIVVALESTSVYSIHIANFLSSCEELMNFKPYVFVLNPKCTANYKKSYIGLGKSDPIDAFVIADYARAGNIETEPWRGSQFLALKRLTRHRLHLVECMTREKTYLVSNLYLKFSELQMLEGDDQPFCDIYGATSSSVLTEYLSPEEIIDSSEENLISFLAEKSRNRIKDISKTAELLKKAARDSYRLDKALYEPLNVSIASSFNCIETFKKEIKLIDTAIEREIKGLNPNAFIILQSIDGIGPVFAGGIVAEIGDISAFHSSDALAKYAGLMWKSNQSGDFDGEDTPMSKAGNRYLRYYLGEAANSMRKHNVEYGAYYRKKYNEVPKHQHKRALALTSRKFVRLVYGLLARNQLYSGVSLDTSNE
;
A
#
# COMPACT_ATOMS: atom_id res chain seq x y z
N MET A 1 25.12 -5.26 -9.97
CA MET A 1 25.28 -6.57 -9.33
C MET A 1 26.46 -6.51 -8.37
N LEU A 2 26.25 -6.91 -7.13
CA LEU A 2 27.32 -7.05 -6.14
C LEU A 2 28.33 -8.09 -6.65
N LYS A 3 29.61 -7.73 -6.69
CA LYS A 3 30.68 -8.67 -7.05
C LYS A 3 31.02 -9.51 -5.80
N ILE A 4 30.24 -10.54 -5.54
CA ILE A 4 30.47 -11.52 -4.46
C ILE A 4 31.21 -12.69 -5.08
N ASN A 5 32.32 -13.12 -4.44
CA ASN A 5 32.99 -14.35 -4.83
C ASN A 5 32.27 -15.55 -4.21
N PRO A 6 31.60 -16.42 -5.01
CA PRO A 6 30.82 -17.51 -4.46
C PRO A 6 31.59 -18.51 -3.64
N LEU A 7 32.87 -18.74 -3.98
CA LEU A 7 33.70 -19.75 -3.35
C LEU A 7 34.21 -19.35 -1.97
N SER A 8 34.25 -18.04 -1.66
CA SER A 8 34.67 -17.50 -0.37
C SER A 8 33.49 -16.93 0.46
N THR A 9 32.28 -17.37 0.17
CA THR A 9 31.07 -16.84 0.80
C THR A 9 30.41 -17.89 1.69
N LEU A 10 30.09 -17.50 2.94
CA LEU A 10 29.18 -18.22 3.83
C LEU A 10 27.75 -17.79 3.54
N TYR A 11 26.90 -18.72 3.13
CA TYR A 11 25.48 -18.50 2.86
C TYR A 11 24.65 -18.91 4.06
N VAL A 12 24.01 -17.95 4.71
CA VAL A 12 23.21 -18.14 5.92
C VAL A 12 21.74 -17.99 5.57
N GLY A 13 20.99 -19.08 5.60
CA GLY A 13 19.54 -19.09 5.41
C GLY A 13 18.82 -19.13 6.75
N ILE A 14 17.85 -18.25 6.95
CA ILE A 14 17.10 -18.13 8.20
C ILE A 14 15.61 -18.30 7.91
N ASP A 15 15.02 -19.34 8.46
CA ASP A 15 13.57 -19.49 8.57
C ASP A 15 13.11 -18.81 9.86
N VAL A 16 12.32 -17.72 9.69
CA VAL A 16 11.95 -16.81 10.79
C VAL A 16 10.56 -17.11 11.31
N SER A 17 10.46 -17.38 12.60
CA SER A 17 9.18 -17.44 13.31
C SER A 17 9.05 -16.36 14.40
N SER A 18 7.91 -16.29 15.06
CA SER A 18 7.69 -15.31 16.12
C SER A 18 8.57 -15.51 17.36
N LYS A 19 8.98 -16.75 17.66
CA LYS A 19 9.71 -17.10 18.88
C LYS A 19 11.13 -17.57 18.61
N SER A 20 11.38 -18.12 17.42
CA SER A 20 12.65 -18.72 17.07
C SER A 20 13.00 -18.51 15.61
N ASN A 21 14.28 -18.53 15.32
CA ASN A 21 14.87 -18.51 14.00
C ASN A 21 15.60 -19.81 13.77
N TYR A 22 15.21 -20.60 12.78
CA TYR A 22 16.02 -21.75 12.39
C TYR A 22 17.05 -21.34 11.35
N VAL A 23 18.31 -21.66 11.55
CA VAL A 23 19.43 -21.21 10.74
C VAL A 23 20.18 -22.39 10.12
N CYS A 24 20.39 -22.31 8.82
CA CYS A 24 21.30 -23.16 8.07
C CYS A 24 22.37 -22.31 7.41
N ALA A 25 23.64 -22.51 7.77
CA ALA A 25 24.76 -21.88 7.10
C ALA A 25 25.57 -22.90 6.31
N LEU A 26 25.90 -22.57 5.06
CA LEU A 26 26.62 -23.48 4.16
C LEU A 26 27.56 -22.70 3.23
N ASP A 27 28.57 -23.40 2.71
CA ASP A 27 29.46 -22.90 1.67
C ASP A 27 28.89 -23.12 0.26
N PHE A 28 29.69 -22.79 -0.75
CA PHE A 28 29.34 -23.01 -2.14
C PHE A 28 29.11 -24.50 -2.49
N TYR A 29 29.82 -25.41 -1.83
CA TYR A 29 29.74 -26.86 -2.04
C TYR A 29 28.65 -27.55 -1.21
N LYS A 30 27.85 -26.76 -0.46
CA LYS A 30 26.77 -27.22 0.45
C LYS A 30 27.26 -27.94 1.70
N ASN A 31 28.52 -27.76 2.10
CA ASN A 31 28.95 -28.20 3.41
C ASN A 31 28.24 -27.34 4.46
N LYS A 32 27.56 -28.00 5.40
CA LYS A 32 26.77 -27.32 6.45
C LYS A 32 27.64 -27.08 7.69
N TYR A 33 27.73 -25.82 8.08
CA TYR A 33 28.49 -25.40 9.26
C TYR A 33 27.61 -25.06 10.48
N ILE A 34 26.41 -24.48 10.21
CA ILE A 34 25.40 -24.20 11.22
C ILE A 34 24.10 -24.85 10.78
N ASN A 35 23.43 -25.53 11.70
CA ASN A 35 22.11 -26.12 11.45
C ASN A 35 21.38 -26.25 12.79
N SER A 36 20.90 -25.11 13.33
CA SER A 36 20.34 -25.03 14.68
C SER A 36 19.31 -23.91 14.81
N SER A 37 18.55 -23.95 15.89
CA SER A 37 17.53 -22.96 16.21
C SER A 37 18.07 -21.98 17.26
N PHE A 38 17.76 -20.68 17.07
CA PHE A 38 18.08 -19.59 17.97
C PHE A 38 16.80 -18.86 18.39
N ALA A 39 16.74 -18.29 19.58
CA ALA A 39 15.59 -17.49 19.99
C ALA A 39 15.46 -16.23 19.12
N ASN A 40 14.24 -15.83 18.74
CA ASN A 40 14.02 -14.58 17.99
C ASN A 40 13.95 -13.38 18.96
N ASN A 41 15.06 -13.10 19.62
CA ASN A 41 15.28 -11.99 20.54
C ASN A 41 16.75 -11.57 20.51
N GLN A 42 17.10 -10.54 21.29
CA GLN A 42 18.46 -9.99 21.30
C GLN A 42 19.53 -11.04 21.69
N PRO A 43 19.40 -11.82 22.81
CA PRO A 43 20.39 -12.85 23.14
C PRO A 43 20.54 -13.93 22.07
N GLY A 44 19.44 -14.37 21.43
CA GLY A 44 19.51 -15.36 20.37
C GLY A 44 20.13 -14.82 19.07
N ALA A 45 20.01 -13.53 18.81
CA ALA A 45 20.70 -12.90 17.68
C ALA A 45 22.22 -12.77 17.95
N GLU A 46 22.61 -12.45 19.18
CA GLU A 46 24.01 -12.41 19.63
C GLU A 46 24.65 -13.80 19.56
N GLU A 47 23.96 -14.83 20.06
CA GLU A 47 24.43 -16.24 19.97
C GLU A 47 24.62 -16.65 18.49
N LEU A 48 23.71 -16.27 17.61
CA LEU A 48 23.85 -16.53 16.17
C LEU A 48 25.08 -15.82 15.59
N ALA A 49 25.31 -14.56 15.93
CA ALA A 49 26.48 -13.82 15.45
C ALA A 49 27.78 -14.47 15.94
N GLU A 50 27.85 -14.88 17.21
CA GLU A 50 28.98 -15.62 17.76
C GLU A 50 29.25 -16.94 17.00
N LYS A 51 28.20 -17.71 16.70
CA LYS A 51 28.31 -18.95 15.93
C LYS A 51 28.82 -18.72 14.51
N ILE A 52 28.35 -17.63 13.85
CA ILE A 52 28.86 -17.25 12.53
C ILE A 52 30.35 -16.90 12.62
N LEU A 53 30.77 -16.11 13.62
CA LEU A 53 32.15 -15.73 13.81
C LEU A 53 33.06 -16.95 14.16
N GLU A 54 32.59 -17.88 14.97
CA GLU A 54 33.30 -19.14 15.25
C GLU A 54 33.51 -19.93 13.94
N CYS A 55 32.48 -20.06 13.12
CA CYS A 55 32.58 -20.73 11.82
C CYS A 55 33.63 -20.07 10.91
N LEU A 56 33.61 -18.74 10.78
CA LEU A 56 34.52 -17.99 9.93
C LEU A 56 35.98 -18.03 10.46
N LYS A 57 36.18 -18.10 11.76
CA LYS A 57 37.51 -18.32 12.35
C LYS A 57 38.08 -19.71 12.05
N GLN A 58 37.23 -20.74 12.01
CA GLN A 58 37.62 -22.11 11.65
C GLN A 58 37.82 -22.31 10.15
N HIS A 59 37.21 -21.43 9.32
CA HIS A 59 37.22 -21.48 7.86
C HIS A 59 37.69 -20.14 7.27
N PRO A 60 38.99 -19.81 7.34
CA PRO A 60 39.57 -18.52 6.90
C PRO A 60 39.38 -18.25 5.40
N GLU A 61 39.10 -19.27 4.59
CA GLU A 61 38.76 -19.17 3.18
C GLU A 61 37.44 -18.45 2.95
N LEU A 62 36.52 -18.46 3.95
CA LEU A 62 35.24 -17.77 3.92
C LEU A 62 35.42 -16.36 4.49
N ASN A 63 35.29 -15.34 3.66
CA ASN A 63 35.52 -13.94 4.00
C ASN A 63 34.36 -12.99 3.72
N THR A 64 33.25 -13.54 3.24
CA THR A 64 32.04 -12.81 2.91
C THR A 64 30.83 -13.55 3.49
N ILE A 65 29.84 -12.81 4.00
CA ILE A 65 28.61 -13.38 4.53
C ILE A 65 27.43 -12.92 3.65
N VAL A 66 26.63 -13.88 3.22
CA VAL A 66 25.33 -13.61 2.58
C VAL A 66 24.25 -14.21 3.45
N VAL A 67 23.46 -13.36 4.09
CA VAL A 67 22.30 -13.77 4.90
C VAL A 67 21.04 -13.61 4.06
N ALA A 68 20.26 -14.65 3.96
CA ALA A 68 18.94 -14.64 3.33
C ALA A 68 17.87 -15.07 4.35
N LEU A 69 16.79 -14.32 4.42
CA LEU A 69 15.66 -14.65 5.30
C LEU A 69 14.34 -14.32 4.63
N GLU A 70 13.30 -15.07 4.95
CA GLU A 70 11.97 -14.78 4.41
C GLU A 70 11.32 -13.57 5.10
N SER A 71 10.56 -12.80 4.31
CA SER A 71 9.74 -11.70 4.83
C SER A 71 8.52 -12.24 5.59
N THR A 72 8.75 -12.79 6.79
CA THR A 72 7.71 -13.34 7.66
C THR A 72 7.09 -12.23 8.50
N SER A 73 6.17 -11.46 7.92
CA SER A 73 5.50 -10.33 8.57
C SER A 73 6.52 -9.33 9.17
N VAL A 74 6.39 -9.00 10.47
CA VAL A 74 7.29 -8.09 11.20
C VAL A 74 8.45 -8.81 11.89
N TYR A 75 8.36 -10.14 12.01
CA TYR A 75 9.31 -10.93 12.81
C TYR A 75 10.74 -10.96 12.23
N SER A 76 10.85 -10.84 10.91
CA SER A 76 12.14 -10.80 10.21
C SER A 76 12.90 -9.48 10.36
N ILE A 77 12.22 -8.40 10.81
CA ILE A 77 12.79 -7.04 10.80
C ILE A 77 13.93 -6.91 11.80
N HIS A 78 13.73 -7.41 13.04
CA HIS A 78 14.73 -7.25 14.11
C HIS A 78 16.01 -7.99 13.79
N ILE A 79 15.91 -9.24 13.38
CA ILE A 79 17.09 -10.05 13.03
C ILE A 79 17.81 -9.50 11.78
N ALA A 80 17.06 -9.00 10.79
CA ALA A 80 17.66 -8.35 9.62
C ALA A 80 18.44 -7.08 9.99
N ASN A 81 17.86 -6.23 10.85
CA ASN A 81 18.55 -5.03 11.36
C ASN A 81 19.80 -5.42 12.16
N PHE A 82 19.69 -6.37 13.09
CA PHE A 82 20.80 -6.80 13.92
C PHE A 82 21.97 -7.29 13.06
N LEU A 83 21.74 -8.27 12.20
CA LEU A 83 22.80 -8.86 11.37
C LEU A 83 23.38 -7.87 10.34
N SER A 84 22.64 -6.87 9.91
CA SER A 84 23.14 -5.84 8.99
C SER A 84 23.95 -4.74 9.66
N SER A 85 23.88 -4.60 10.99
CA SER A 85 24.56 -3.56 11.76
C SER A 85 25.48 -4.11 12.90
N CYS A 86 25.62 -5.44 13.01
CA CYS A 86 26.47 -6.07 13.99
C CYS A 86 27.94 -5.76 13.68
N GLU A 87 28.60 -5.00 14.55
CA GLU A 87 29.98 -4.51 14.36
C GLU A 87 30.98 -5.64 14.15
N GLU A 88 30.83 -6.73 14.89
CA GLU A 88 31.71 -7.88 14.83
C GLU A 88 31.68 -8.58 13.46
N LEU A 89 30.54 -8.54 12.77
CA LEU A 89 30.36 -9.12 11.45
C LEU A 89 30.81 -8.21 10.31
N MET A 90 31.01 -6.90 10.54
CA MET A 90 31.32 -5.91 9.49
C MET A 90 32.60 -6.23 8.72
N ASN A 91 33.60 -6.85 9.35
CA ASN A 91 34.84 -7.26 8.69
C ASN A 91 34.61 -8.30 7.58
N PHE A 92 33.50 -9.03 7.63
CA PHE A 92 33.10 -10.07 6.68
C PHE A 92 32.03 -9.59 5.70
N LYS A 93 31.76 -8.27 5.62
CA LYS A 93 30.84 -7.64 4.68
C LYS A 93 29.47 -8.34 4.61
N PRO A 94 28.67 -8.32 5.70
CA PRO A 94 27.39 -9.02 5.74
C PRO A 94 26.41 -8.38 4.78
N TYR A 95 25.97 -9.15 3.79
CA TYR A 95 24.86 -8.78 2.89
C TYR A 95 23.60 -9.48 3.36
N VAL A 96 22.66 -8.73 3.93
CA VAL A 96 21.40 -9.28 4.47
C VAL A 96 20.27 -9.04 3.47
N PHE A 97 19.59 -10.10 3.05
CA PHE A 97 18.50 -10.05 2.07
C PHE A 97 17.20 -10.55 2.69
N VAL A 98 16.15 -9.73 2.60
CA VAL A 98 14.79 -10.12 3.01
C VAL A 98 14.03 -10.54 1.75
N LEU A 99 13.77 -11.83 1.63
CA LEU A 99 13.24 -12.46 0.43
C LEU A 99 11.70 -12.51 0.44
N ASN A 100 11.11 -12.50 -0.74
CA ASN A 100 9.69 -12.79 -0.89
C ASN A 100 9.45 -14.30 -0.68
N PRO A 101 8.58 -14.72 0.25
CA PRO A 101 8.30 -16.14 0.51
C PRO A 101 7.84 -16.95 -0.71
N LYS A 102 7.28 -16.29 -1.72
CA LYS A 102 6.91 -16.97 -2.99
C LYS A 102 8.12 -17.43 -3.79
N CYS A 103 9.25 -16.72 -3.70
CA CYS A 103 10.46 -17.08 -4.43
C CYS A 103 11.07 -18.35 -3.85
N THR A 104 11.24 -18.42 -2.55
CA THR A 104 11.78 -19.57 -1.82
C THR A 104 10.83 -20.78 -1.90
N ALA A 105 9.51 -20.57 -1.76
CA ALA A 105 8.51 -21.63 -1.92
C ALA A 105 8.50 -22.21 -3.36
N ASN A 106 8.69 -21.39 -4.39
CA ASN A 106 8.80 -21.88 -5.77
C ASN A 106 10.13 -22.61 -6.00
N TYR A 107 11.22 -22.12 -5.44
CA TYR A 107 12.53 -22.78 -5.51
C TYR A 107 12.51 -24.13 -4.80
N LYS A 108 11.83 -24.25 -3.65
CA LYS A 108 11.63 -25.51 -2.93
C LYS A 108 10.99 -26.59 -3.79
N LYS A 109 10.11 -26.23 -4.72
CA LYS A 109 9.46 -27.19 -5.64
C LYS A 109 10.43 -27.86 -6.62
N SER A 110 11.63 -27.30 -6.84
CA SER A 110 12.67 -27.94 -7.65
C SER A 110 13.32 -29.15 -6.95
N TYR A 111 13.11 -29.29 -5.64
CA TYR A 111 13.58 -30.42 -4.87
C TYR A 111 12.46 -31.48 -4.77
N ILE A 112 12.68 -32.63 -5.38
CA ILE A 112 11.71 -33.74 -5.33
C ILE A 112 11.75 -34.37 -3.93
N GLY A 113 10.57 -34.48 -3.29
CA GLY A 113 10.42 -35.24 -2.04
C GLY A 113 10.81 -34.50 -0.76
N LEU A 114 11.17 -33.21 -0.80
CA LEU A 114 11.40 -32.45 0.42
C LEU A 114 10.10 -32.19 1.20
N GLY A 115 10.08 -32.64 2.45
CA GLY A 115 9.00 -32.37 3.40
C GLY A 115 8.94 -30.89 3.83
N LYS A 116 8.12 -30.62 4.84
CA LYS A 116 8.04 -29.30 5.48
C LYS A 116 8.58 -29.41 6.90
N SER A 117 9.69 -28.72 7.17
CA SER A 117 10.25 -28.53 8.51
C SER A 117 11.19 -27.33 8.49
N ASP A 118 11.37 -26.65 9.62
CA ASP A 118 12.19 -25.46 9.75
C ASP A 118 13.65 -25.69 9.27
N PRO A 119 14.32 -26.85 9.58
CA PRO A 119 15.65 -27.16 9.02
C PRO A 119 15.69 -27.21 7.49
N ILE A 120 14.63 -27.75 6.87
CA ILE A 120 14.53 -27.85 5.42
C ILE A 120 14.29 -26.45 4.81
N ASP A 121 13.42 -25.68 5.43
CA ASP A 121 13.08 -24.33 4.93
C ASP A 121 14.29 -23.40 5.05
N ALA A 122 15.04 -23.41 6.17
CA ALA A 122 16.29 -22.68 6.32
C ALA A 122 17.37 -23.13 5.31
N PHE A 123 17.51 -24.43 5.05
CA PHE A 123 18.41 -24.94 4.01
C PHE A 123 18.02 -24.44 2.62
N VAL A 124 16.74 -24.48 2.26
CA VAL A 124 16.25 -24.01 0.95
C VAL A 124 16.52 -22.51 0.77
N ILE A 125 16.35 -21.71 1.83
CA ILE A 125 16.66 -20.28 1.83
C ILE A 125 18.15 -20.03 1.60
N ALA A 126 19.02 -20.76 2.30
CA ALA A 126 20.48 -20.68 2.13
C ALA A 126 20.90 -21.08 0.72
N ASP A 127 20.35 -22.18 0.19
CA ASP A 127 20.68 -22.68 -1.13
C ASP A 127 20.13 -21.79 -2.25
N TYR A 128 18.98 -21.13 -2.04
CA TYR A 128 18.46 -20.08 -2.94
C TYR A 128 19.45 -18.93 -3.10
N ALA A 129 20.03 -18.49 -1.98
CA ALA A 129 21.05 -17.44 -1.97
C ALA A 129 22.35 -17.91 -2.65
N ARG A 130 22.81 -19.12 -2.33
CA ARG A 130 24.01 -19.74 -2.91
C ARG A 130 23.91 -19.91 -4.44
N ALA A 131 22.72 -20.27 -4.92
CA ALA A 131 22.45 -20.43 -6.36
C ALA A 131 22.38 -19.09 -7.14
N GLY A 132 22.56 -17.95 -6.47
CA GLY A 132 22.56 -16.64 -7.11
C GLY A 132 21.16 -16.14 -7.53
N ASN A 133 20.10 -16.70 -6.97
CA ASN A 133 18.72 -16.34 -7.35
C ASN A 133 18.18 -15.06 -6.68
N ILE A 134 19.02 -14.37 -5.89
CA ILE A 134 18.61 -13.13 -5.20
C ILE A 134 18.56 -11.98 -6.19
N GLU A 135 17.35 -11.50 -6.50
CA GLU A 135 17.10 -10.33 -7.36
C GLU A 135 16.81 -9.05 -6.56
N THR A 136 16.81 -9.12 -5.22
CA THR A 136 16.51 -7.99 -4.35
C THR A 136 17.79 -7.31 -3.85
N GLU A 137 17.67 -6.02 -3.51
CA GLU A 137 18.78 -5.30 -2.86
C GLU A 137 18.95 -5.74 -1.41
N PRO A 138 20.19 -5.63 -0.87
CA PRO A 138 20.45 -5.87 0.54
C PRO A 138 19.60 -4.97 1.44
N TRP A 139 19.35 -5.42 2.65
CA TRP A 139 18.67 -4.66 3.69
C TRP A 139 19.42 -3.35 3.99
N ARG A 140 18.71 -2.23 3.90
CA ARG A 140 19.29 -0.88 4.00
C ARG A 140 19.07 -0.20 5.36
N GLY A 141 18.69 -0.98 6.38
CA GLY A 141 18.45 -0.46 7.73
C GLY A 141 17.04 0.09 7.96
N SER A 142 16.86 0.69 9.14
CA SER A 142 15.55 1.07 9.68
C SER A 142 14.94 2.35 9.11
N GLN A 143 15.71 3.21 8.45
CA GLN A 143 15.24 4.54 8.02
C GLN A 143 14.06 4.46 7.04
N PHE A 144 14.20 3.66 5.96
CA PHE A 144 13.08 3.43 5.04
C PHE A 144 11.94 2.65 5.69
N LEU A 145 12.22 1.86 6.72
CA LEU A 145 11.20 1.12 7.46
C LEU A 145 10.25 2.06 8.20
N ALA A 146 10.76 3.10 8.84
CA ALA A 146 9.93 4.09 9.55
C ALA A 146 8.88 4.69 8.59
N LEU A 147 9.32 5.17 7.43
CA LEU A 147 8.42 5.71 6.40
C LEU A 147 7.44 4.63 5.87
N LYS A 148 7.91 3.38 5.62
CA LYS A 148 7.03 2.26 5.24
C LYS A 148 5.97 1.97 6.30
N ARG A 149 6.31 2.02 7.57
CA ARG A 149 5.34 1.77 8.66
C ARG A 149 4.25 2.83 8.67
N LEU A 150 4.62 4.10 8.52
CA LEU A 150 3.65 5.21 8.46
C LEU A 150 2.73 5.10 7.24
N THR A 151 3.29 4.93 6.04
CA THR A 151 2.52 4.86 4.80
C THR A 151 1.58 3.65 4.77
N ARG A 152 2.03 2.49 5.27
CA ARG A 152 1.20 1.29 5.37
C ARG A 152 0.13 1.40 6.44
N HIS A 153 0.43 2.04 7.58
CA HIS A 153 -0.57 2.32 8.60
C HIS A 153 -1.63 3.29 8.10
N ARG A 154 -1.23 4.33 7.37
CA ARG A 154 -2.16 5.21 6.68
C ARG A 154 -3.15 4.45 5.79
N LEU A 155 -2.64 3.54 4.95
CA LEU A 155 -3.50 2.71 4.10
C LEU A 155 -4.46 1.87 4.93
N HIS A 156 -4.00 1.26 6.03
CA HIS A 156 -4.85 0.51 6.95
C HIS A 156 -5.99 1.38 7.50
N LEU A 157 -5.72 2.62 7.94
CA LEU A 157 -6.75 3.53 8.43
C LEU A 157 -7.74 3.92 7.33
N VAL A 158 -7.27 4.15 6.09
CA VAL A 158 -8.13 4.42 4.93
C VAL A 158 -9.03 3.22 4.62
N GLU A 159 -8.50 2.00 4.66
CA GLU A 159 -9.28 0.77 4.45
C GLU A 159 -10.34 0.57 5.58
N CYS A 160 -9.99 0.89 6.84
CA CYS A 160 -10.93 0.86 7.96
C CYS A 160 -12.05 1.90 7.77
N MET A 161 -11.70 3.14 7.46
CA MET A 161 -12.66 4.20 7.19
C MET A 161 -13.60 3.84 6.03
N THR A 162 -13.09 3.22 4.98
CA THR A 162 -13.90 2.81 3.83
C THR A 162 -14.90 1.72 4.21
N ARG A 163 -14.50 0.74 5.03
CA ARG A 163 -15.42 -0.27 5.56
C ARG A 163 -16.49 0.34 6.43
N GLU A 164 -16.11 1.27 7.31
CA GLU A 164 -17.07 1.96 8.18
C GLU A 164 -18.06 2.80 7.37
N LYS A 165 -17.60 3.50 6.34
CA LYS A 165 -18.48 4.22 5.40
C LYS A 165 -19.49 3.31 4.71
N THR A 166 -19.05 2.12 4.29
CA THR A 166 -19.95 1.13 3.67
C THR A 166 -21.00 0.62 4.65
N TYR A 167 -20.60 0.38 5.89
CA TYR A 167 -21.51 -0.04 6.95
C TYR A 167 -22.53 1.05 7.31
N LEU A 168 -22.06 2.31 7.43
CA LEU A 168 -22.92 3.46 7.64
C LEU A 168 -23.97 3.59 6.53
N VAL A 169 -23.56 3.47 5.26
CA VAL A 169 -24.48 3.55 4.12
C VAL A 169 -25.60 2.50 4.21
N SER A 170 -25.27 1.27 4.64
CA SER A 170 -26.27 0.22 4.84
C SER A 170 -27.28 0.57 5.94
N ASN A 171 -26.82 1.14 7.06
CA ASN A 171 -27.69 1.60 8.13
C ASN A 171 -28.54 2.82 7.71
N LEU A 172 -27.96 3.72 6.93
CA LEU A 172 -28.70 4.86 6.37
C LEU A 172 -29.80 4.42 5.41
N TYR A 173 -29.56 3.40 4.59
CA TYR A 173 -30.61 2.85 3.73
C TYR A 173 -31.78 2.29 4.55
N LEU A 174 -31.53 1.63 5.67
CA LEU A 174 -32.60 1.16 6.55
C LEU A 174 -33.41 2.34 7.14
N LYS A 175 -32.74 3.40 7.59
CA LYS A 175 -33.38 4.57 8.18
C LYS A 175 -34.06 5.47 7.16
N PHE A 176 -33.43 5.68 6.02
CA PHE A 176 -33.73 6.74 5.05
C PHE A 176 -33.47 6.25 3.62
N SER A 177 -34.28 5.29 3.17
CA SER A 177 -34.04 4.52 1.95
C SER A 177 -33.92 5.39 0.70
N GLU A 178 -34.76 6.40 0.55
CA GLU A 178 -34.81 7.25 -0.64
C GLU A 178 -33.58 8.17 -0.75
N LEU A 179 -33.00 8.57 0.37
CA LEU A 179 -31.83 9.47 0.37
C LEU A 179 -30.66 8.98 -0.47
N GLN A 180 -30.51 7.67 -0.60
CA GLN A 180 -29.41 7.05 -1.36
C GLN A 180 -29.76 6.79 -2.83
N MET A 181 -31.03 6.90 -3.19
CA MET A 181 -31.52 6.70 -4.57
C MET A 181 -31.49 7.99 -5.37
N LEU A 182 -31.34 9.13 -4.69
CA LEU A 182 -31.29 10.43 -5.33
C LEU A 182 -29.92 10.67 -5.98
N GLU A 183 -29.93 11.23 -7.20
CA GLU A 183 -28.72 11.51 -7.97
C GLU A 183 -28.68 12.96 -8.46
N GLY A 184 -27.50 13.50 -8.69
CA GLY A 184 -27.28 14.81 -9.27
C GLY A 184 -27.88 15.94 -8.43
N ASP A 185 -28.69 16.81 -9.07
CA ASP A 185 -29.28 18.00 -8.45
C ASP A 185 -30.42 17.70 -7.46
N ASP A 186 -30.88 16.46 -7.41
CA ASP A 186 -31.90 15.99 -6.45
C ASP A 186 -31.29 15.52 -5.12
N GLN A 187 -29.95 15.42 -5.02
CA GLN A 187 -29.28 15.09 -3.78
C GLN A 187 -29.31 16.29 -2.81
N PRO A 188 -29.83 16.12 -1.58
CA PRO A 188 -29.84 17.21 -0.59
C PRO A 188 -28.44 17.50 -0.03
N PHE A 189 -27.51 16.57 -0.12
CA PHE A 189 -26.14 16.71 0.37
C PHE A 189 -25.10 16.34 -0.68
N CYS A 190 -24.13 17.22 -0.90
CA CYS A 190 -22.97 16.92 -1.75
C CYS A 190 -22.05 15.83 -1.14
N ASP A 191 -22.00 15.73 0.19
CA ASP A 191 -21.26 14.73 0.95
C ASP A 191 -22.09 14.23 2.11
N ILE A 192 -22.51 12.95 2.02
CA ILE A 192 -23.29 12.30 3.08
C ILE A 192 -22.49 12.11 4.37
N TYR A 193 -21.17 12.17 4.31
CA TYR A 193 -20.25 12.09 5.46
C TYR A 193 -19.83 13.48 5.97
N GLY A 194 -20.46 14.54 5.49
CA GLY A 194 -20.21 15.92 5.90
C GLY A 194 -20.86 16.26 7.24
N ALA A 195 -20.45 17.38 7.84
CA ALA A 195 -20.95 17.78 9.15
C ALA A 195 -22.49 18.03 9.16
N THR A 196 -23.00 18.72 8.14
CA THR A 196 -24.44 19.02 8.05
C THR A 196 -25.28 17.77 7.88
N SER A 197 -24.89 16.86 6.96
CA SER A 197 -25.58 15.59 6.75
C SER A 197 -25.49 14.70 7.99
N SER A 198 -24.34 14.65 8.67
CA SER A 198 -24.21 13.94 9.96
C SER A 198 -25.19 14.48 10.99
N SER A 199 -25.30 15.83 11.16
CA SER A 199 -26.24 16.40 12.11
C SER A 199 -27.70 16.07 11.76
N VAL A 200 -28.11 16.18 10.51
CA VAL A 200 -29.45 15.80 10.08
C VAL A 200 -29.74 14.33 10.39
N LEU A 201 -28.78 13.44 10.04
CA LEU A 201 -28.96 12.00 10.12
C LEU A 201 -28.83 11.44 11.54
N THR A 202 -28.33 12.23 12.50
CA THR A 202 -28.22 11.84 13.91
C THR A 202 -29.20 12.54 14.82
N GLU A 203 -29.58 13.79 14.53
CA GLU A 203 -30.48 14.59 15.39
C GLU A 203 -31.95 14.35 15.07
N TYR A 204 -32.33 14.08 13.79
CA TYR A 204 -33.66 13.58 13.47
C TYR A 204 -33.67 12.05 13.59
N LEU A 205 -34.49 11.52 14.51
CA LEU A 205 -34.51 10.09 14.80
C LEU A 205 -35.19 9.25 13.71
N SER A 206 -36.14 9.83 12.99
CA SER A 206 -36.85 9.15 11.91
C SER A 206 -37.18 10.09 10.75
N PRO A 207 -37.56 9.56 9.57
CA PRO A 207 -38.07 10.37 8.46
C PRO A 207 -39.31 11.18 8.82
N GLU A 208 -40.18 10.66 9.70
CA GLU A 208 -41.39 11.33 10.17
C GLU A 208 -41.05 12.65 10.87
N GLU A 209 -40.03 12.69 11.71
CA GLU A 209 -39.63 13.93 12.40
C GLU A 209 -39.21 15.04 11.40
N ILE A 210 -38.61 14.68 10.27
CA ILE A 210 -38.29 15.64 9.22
C ILE A 210 -39.57 16.16 8.50
N ILE A 211 -40.55 15.27 8.29
CA ILE A 211 -41.82 15.63 7.67
C ILE A 211 -42.62 16.56 8.58
N ASP A 212 -42.70 16.22 9.88
CA ASP A 212 -43.48 16.94 10.88
C ASP A 212 -42.82 18.26 11.28
N SER A 213 -41.52 18.43 11.06
CA SER A 213 -40.81 19.69 11.28
C SER A 213 -41.37 20.77 10.33
N SER A 214 -41.63 21.97 10.85
CA SER A 214 -41.98 23.09 9.98
C SER A 214 -40.83 23.41 9.00
N GLU A 215 -41.18 24.00 7.84
CA GLU A 215 -40.17 24.38 6.86
C GLU A 215 -39.18 25.40 7.43
N GLU A 216 -39.66 26.37 8.21
CA GLU A 216 -38.85 27.38 8.89
C GLU A 216 -37.86 26.78 9.86
N ASN A 217 -38.29 25.78 10.66
CA ASN A 217 -37.44 25.08 11.62
C ASN A 217 -36.36 24.27 10.91
N LEU A 218 -36.70 23.55 9.84
CA LEU A 218 -35.74 22.77 9.07
C LEU A 218 -34.72 23.66 8.37
N ILE A 219 -35.15 24.78 7.79
CA ILE A 219 -34.28 25.80 7.17
C ILE A 219 -33.33 26.38 8.23
N SER A 220 -33.82 26.77 9.40
CA SER A 220 -33.03 27.31 10.50
C SER A 220 -31.98 26.30 10.98
N PHE A 221 -32.38 25.04 11.14
CA PHE A 221 -31.49 23.95 11.53
C PHE A 221 -30.38 23.76 10.46
N LEU A 222 -30.72 23.66 9.19
CA LEU A 222 -29.75 23.52 8.10
C LEU A 222 -28.80 24.72 8.02
N ALA A 223 -29.30 25.96 8.21
CA ALA A 223 -28.49 27.16 8.23
C ALA A 223 -27.43 27.11 9.35
N GLU A 224 -27.85 26.77 10.57
CA GLU A 224 -26.98 26.61 11.73
C GLU A 224 -25.91 25.56 11.49
N LYS A 225 -26.31 24.32 11.16
CA LYS A 225 -25.39 23.18 11.02
C LYS A 225 -24.45 23.31 9.83
N SER A 226 -24.89 23.98 8.75
CA SER A 226 -24.04 24.28 7.59
C SER A 226 -23.17 25.52 7.78
N ARG A 227 -23.38 26.31 8.82
CA ARG A 227 -22.79 27.65 9.00
C ARG A 227 -23.04 28.54 7.78
N ASN A 228 -24.25 28.50 7.25
CA ASN A 228 -24.69 29.21 6.04
C ASN A 228 -23.85 28.92 4.79
N ARG A 229 -23.29 27.72 4.66
CA ARG A 229 -22.50 27.33 3.49
C ARG A 229 -23.31 26.65 2.37
N ILE A 230 -24.56 26.29 2.64
CA ILE A 230 -25.48 25.74 1.63
C ILE A 230 -25.98 26.90 0.79
N LYS A 231 -25.81 26.82 -0.54
CA LYS A 231 -26.21 27.90 -1.47
C LYS A 231 -27.72 28.12 -1.52
N ASP A 232 -28.47 27.01 -1.51
CA ASP A 232 -29.94 27.03 -1.55
C ASP A 232 -30.49 26.13 -0.45
N ILE A 233 -30.67 26.73 0.72
CA ILE A 233 -31.11 25.99 1.93
C ILE A 233 -32.58 25.59 1.77
N SER A 234 -33.42 26.43 1.15
CA SER A 234 -34.83 26.13 0.95
C SER A 234 -35.01 24.92 0.04
N LYS A 235 -34.30 24.88 -1.08
CA LYS A 235 -34.29 23.71 -1.98
C LYS A 235 -33.79 22.45 -1.25
N THR A 236 -32.76 22.57 -0.44
CA THR A 236 -32.21 21.41 0.38
C THR A 236 -33.26 20.91 1.36
N ALA A 237 -33.99 21.79 2.04
CA ALA A 237 -35.07 21.43 2.95
C ALA A 237 -36.23 20.73 2.23
N GLU A 238 -36.60 21.22 1.06
CA GLU A 238 -37.65 20.61 0.20
C GLU A 238 -37.25 19.20 -0.26
N LEU A 239 -36.00 19.02 -0.74
CA LEU A 239 -35.45 17.72 -1.15
C LEU A 239 -35.39 16.72 0.01
N LEU A 240 -35.01 17.19 1.21
CA LEU A 240 -35.03 16.35 2.42
C LEU A 240 -36.44 15.92 2.79
N LYS A 241 -37.41 16.82 2.77
CA LYS A 241 -38.80 16.48 3.04
C LYS A 241 -39.39 15.54 1.99
N LYS A 242 -39.02 15.71 0.71
CA LYS A 242 -39.41 14.81 -0.37
C LYS A 242 -38.82 13.41 -0.10
N ALA A 243 -37.50 13.32 0.11
CA ALA A 243 -36.85 12.06 0.42
C ALA A 243 -37.42 11.36 1.67
N ALA A 244 -37.77 12.16 2.70
CA ALA A 244 -38.42 11.65 3.90
C ALA A 244 -39.81 11.07 3.62
N ARG A 245 -40.64 11.73 2.77
CA ARG A 245 -41.95 11.21 2.40
C ARG A 245 -41.88 9.91 1.60
N ASP A 246 -40.93 9.83 0.70
CA ASP A 246 -40.79 8.72 -0.24
C ASP A 246 -40.03 7.50 0.34
N SER A 247 -39.38 7.66 1.51
CA SER A 247 -38.69 6.57 2.20
C SER A 247 -39.65 5.57 2.86
N TYR A 248 -39.23 4.29 2.89
CA TYR A 248 -39.95 3.27 3.66
C TYR A 248 -39.98 3.59 5.16
N ARG A 249 -41.03 3.12 5.83
CA ARG A 249 -41.19 3.24 7.28
C ARG A 249 -40.73 1.96 7.97
N LEU A 250 -39.92 2.13 9.02
CA LEU A 250 -39.54 1.02 9.90
C LEU A 250 -40.46 0.94 11.13
N ASP A 251 -40.46 -0.22 11.77
CA ASP A 251 -41.00 -0.33 13.13
C ASP A 251 -40.28 0.64 14.07
N LYS A 252 -41.04 1.36 14.91
CA LYS A 252 -40.49 2.37 15.82
C LYS A 252 -39.41 1.83 16.74
N ALA A 253 -39.49 0.55 17.12
CA ALA A 253 -38.50 -0.12 17.97
C ALA A 253 -37.10 -0.24 17.31
N LEU A 254 -37.03 -0.12 16.00
CA LEU A 254 -35.75 -0.23 15.26
C LEU A 254 -35.00 1.10 15.14
N TYR A 255 -35.68 2.23 15.23
CA TYR A 255 -35.04 3.54 15.02
C TYR A 255 -34.01 3.88 16.09
N GLU A 256 -34.25 3.63 17.34
CA GLU A 256 -33.32 3.97 18.44
C GLU A 256 -31.98 3.20 18.32
N PRO A 257 -31.96 1.86 18.24
CA PRO A 257 -30.71 1.11 18.05
C PRO A 257 -29.97 1.49 16.74
N LEU A 258 -30.72 1.77 15.67
CA LEU A 258 -30.17 2.17 14.38
C LEU A 258 -29.49 3.53 14.47
N ASN A 259 -30.09 4.50 15.15
CA ASN A 259 -29.53 5.83 15.35
C ASN A 259 -28.24 5.78 16.20
N VAL A 260 -28.18 4.93 17.23
CA VAL A 260 -26.95 4.71 17.99
C VAL A 260 -25.84 4.18 17.07
N SER A 261 -26.14 3.22 16.21
CA SER A 261 -25.18 2.67 15.25
C SER A 261 -24.70 3.71 14.23
N ILE A 262 -25.62 4.53 13.70
CA ILE A 262 -25.32 5.61 12.76
C ILE A 262 -24.42 6.66 13.40
N ALA A 263 -24.77 7.12 14.61
CA ALA A 263 -23.97 8.11 15.35
C ALA A 263 -22.55 7.57 15.66
N SER A 264 -22.45 6.31 16.07
CA SER A 264 -21.17 5.64 16.32
C SER A 264 -20.32 5.60 15.05
N SER A 265 -20.91 5.23 13.90
CA SER A 265 -20.20 5.19 12.62
C SER A 265 -19.69 6.56 12.18
N PHE A 266 -20.47 7.63 12.35
CA PHE A 266 -19.99 9.00 12.07
C PHE A 266 -18.80 9.38 12.97
N ASN A 267 -18.85 9.06 14.26
CA ASN A 267 -17.75 9.33 15.19
C ASN A 267 -16.48 8.56 14.80
N CYS A 268 -16.62 7.29 14.40
CA CYS A 268 -15.50 6.50 13.89
C CYS A 268 -14.88 7.12 12.63
N ILE A 269 -15.70 7.52 11.67
CA ILE A 269 -15.25 8.16 10.41
C ILE A 269 -14.50 9.47 10.71
N GLU A 270 -15.02 10.31 11.59
CA GLU A 270 -14.35 11.56 11.99
C GLU A 270 -13.03 11.29 12.74
N THR A 271 -12.98 10.26 13.56
CA THR A 271 -11.73 9.84 14.22
C THR A 271 -10.71 9.38 13.18
N PHE A 272 -11.10 8.52 12.23
CA PHE A 272 -10.21 8.10 11.14
C PHE A 272 -9.68 9.28 10.32
N LYS A 273 -10.52 10.27 9.99
CA LYS A 273 -10.09 11.48 9.26
C LYS A 273 -9.00 12.23 10.03
N LYS A 274 -9.17 12.40 11.36
CA LYS A 274 -8.20 13.08 12.22
C LYS A 274 -6.86 12.32 12.29
N GLU A 275 -6.92 11.01 12.54
CA GLU A 275 -5.73 10.16 12.63
C GLU A 275 -4.98 10.08 11.29
N ILE A 276 -5.68 9.97 10.16
CA ILE A 276 -5.07 9.99 8.82
C ILE A 276 -4.32 11.32 8.61
N LYS A 277 -4.88 12.45 9.02
CA LYS A 277 -4.23 13.75 8.90
C LYS A 277 -2.95 13.85 9.73
N LEU A 278 -2.94 13.30 10.95
CA LEU A 278 -1.73 13.22 11.78
C LEU A 278 -0.64 12.38 11.13
N ILE A 279 -1.00 11.22 10.59
CA ILE A 279 -0.09 10.34 9.85
C ILE A 279 0.43 11.04 8.58
N ASP A 280 -0.41 11.78 7.85
CA ASP A 280 -0.02 12.52 6.65
C ASP A 280 1.08 13.55 6.97
N THR A 281 0.95 14.26 8.09
CA THR A 281 1.98 15.21 8.60
C THR A 281 3.28 14.48 8.96
N ALA A 282 3.18 13.32 9.60
CA ALA A 282 4.36 12.52 9.95
C ALA A 282 5.06 11.98 8.68
N ILE A 283 4.32 11.50 7.68
CA ILE A 283 4.86 11.04 6.39
C ILE A 283 5.64 12.19 5.71
N GLU A 284 5.06 13.38 5.67
CA GLU A 284 5.72 14.53 5.03
C GLU A 284 7.04 14.90 5.73
N ARG A 285 7.06 14.86 7.05
CA ARG A 285 8.29 15.13 7.82
C ARG A 285 9.36 14.08 7.56
N GLU A 286 9.00 12.80 7.62
CA GLU A 286 9.94 11.68 7.45
C GLU A 286 10.53 11.63 6.03
N ILE A 287 9.72 11.85 5.00
CA ILE A 287 10.21 11.80 3.60
C ILE A 287 11.16 12.96 3.30
N LYS A 288 10.91 14.16 3.84
CA LYS A 288 11.80 15.33 3.69
C LYS A 288 13.17 15.09 4.31
N GLY A 289 13.23 14.36 5.43
CA GLY A 289 14.50 14.01 6.07
C GLY A 289 15.23 12.86 5.39
N LEU A 290 14.49 11.88 4.86
CA LEU A 290 15.04 10.63 4.33
C LEU A 290 15.56 10.77 2.89
N ASN A 291 14.76 11.34 2.00
CA ASN A 291 15.08 11.48 0.58
C ASN A 291 14.45 12.75 -0.02
N PRO A 292 15.01 13.93 0.29
CA PRO A 292 14.46 15.21 -0.16
C PRO A 292 14.42 15.32 -1.69
N ASN A 293 15.41 14.77 -2.40
CA ASN A 293 15.48 14.86 -3.86
C ASN A 293 14.32 14.09 -4.51
N ALA A 294 14.13 12.82 -4.14
CA ALA A 294 13.01 12.04 -4.68
C ALA A 294 11.66 12.66 -4.30
N PHE A 295 11.55 13.25 -3.12
CA PHE A 295 10.36 13.96 -2.68
C PHE A 295 10.04 15.16 -3.58
N ILE A 296 11.01 16.04 -3.82
CA ILE A 296 10.87 17.23 -4.67
C ILE A 296 10.54 16.82 -6.11
N ILE A 297 11.24 15.79 -6.65
CA ILE A 297 11.01 15.28 -7.99
C ILE A 297 9.57 14.80 -8.16
N LEU A 298 9.07 13.99 -7.23
CA LEU A 298 7.70 13.48 -7.34
C LEU A 298 6.65 14.56 -7.13
N GLN A 299 6.92 15.55 -6.25
CA GLN A 299 6.01 16.68 -6.05
C GLN A 299 5.99 17.68 -7.21
N SER A 300 7.00 17.67 -8.09
CA SER A 300 6.96 18.51 -9.30
C SER A 300 5.91 18.03 -10.31
N ILE A 301 5.31 16.85 -10.09
CA ILE A 301 4.28 16.30 -10.96
C ILE A 301 2.91 16.80 -10.49
N ASP A 302 2.13 17.41 -11.40
CA ASP A 302 0.80 17.91 -11.10
C ASP A 302 -0.12 16.84 -10.51
N GLY A 303 -0.69 17.12 -9.34
CA GLY A 303 -1.57 16.21 -8.63
C GLY A 303 -0.87 15.23 -7.69
N ILE A 304 0.47 15.30 -7.54
CA ILE A 304 1.23 14.47 -6.60
C ILE A 304 1.58 15.27 -5.34
N GLY A 305 0.87 14.97 -4.27
CA GLY A 305 1.12 15.56 -2.95
C GLY A 305 2.13 14.76 -2.10
N PRO A 306 2.46 15.26 -0.88
CA PRO A 306 3.43 14.65 0.03
C PRO A 306 3.16 13.17 0.32
N VAL A 307 1.90 12.81 0.50
CA VAL A 307 1.47 11.45 0.84
C VAL A 307 1.75 10.46 -0.28
N PHE A 308 1.44 10.83 -1.53
CA PHE A 308 1.73 9.96 -2.68
C PHE A 308 3.23 9.86 -2.93
N ALA A 309 3.95 10.98 -2.86
CA ALA A 309 5.40 10.98 -2.97
C ALA A 309 6.04 10.11 -1.87
N GLY A 310 5.63 10.30 -0.61
CA GLY A 310 6.11 9.51 0.52
C GLY A 310 5.83 8.02 0.38
N GLY A 311 4.60 7.66 -0.02
CA GLY A 311 4.21 6.27 -0.22
C GLY A 311 4.98 5.57 -1.34
N ILE A 312 5.19 6.26 -2.45
CA ILE A 312 5.96 5.75 -3.59
C ILE A 312 7.43 5.56 -3.21
N VAL A 313 8.07 6.58 -2.61
CA VAL A 313 9.48 6.50 -2.19
C VAL A 313 9.69 5.44 -1.11
N ALA A 314 8.78 5.35 -0.13
CA ALA A 314 8.85 4.35 0.92
C ALA A 314 8.91 2.92 0.36
N GLU A 315 8.11 2.62 -0.65
CA GLU A 315 7.99 1.28 -1.19
C GLU A 315 9.04 0.98 -2.27
N ILE A 316 9.48 1.97 -3.03
CA ILE A 316 10.58 1.84 -4.00
C ILE A 316 11.93 1.71 -3.26
N GLY A 317 12.14 2.54 -2.22
CA GLY A 317 13.44 2.69 -1.58
C GLY A 317 14.40 3.46 -2.51
N ASP A 318 15.35 2.76 -3.11
CA ASP A 318 16.28 3.34 -4.10
C ASP A 318 15.91 2.88 -5.52
N ILE A 319 15.76 3.85 -6.41
CA ILE A 319 15.40 3.57 -7.80
C ILE A 319 16.50 2.82 -8.56
N SER A 320 17.75 2.94 -8.13
CA SER A 320 18.89 2.22 -8.74
C SER A 320 18.78 0.70 -8.61
N ALA A 321 17.96 0.19 -7.68
CA ALA A 321 17.64 -1.22 -7.55
C ALA A 321 16.89 -1.80 -8.77
N PHE A 322 16.30 -0.93 -9.59
CA PHE A 322 15.50 -1.33 -10.73
C PHE A 322 16.25 -0.99 -12.02
N HIS A 323 16.54 -1.98 -12.84
CA HIS A 323 17.23 -1.79 -14.14
C HIS A 323 16.31 -1.17 -15.22
N SER A 324 15.00 -1.15 -15.01
CA SER A 324 14.03 -0.60 -15.97
C SER A 324 12.68 -0.25 -15.31
N SER A 325 11.89 0.56 -16.02
CA SER A 325 10.50 0.84 -15.64
C SER A 325 9.63 -0.44 -15.63
N ASP A 326 10.01 -1.44 -16.42
CA ASP A 326 9.31 -2.72 -16.49
C ASP A 326 9.59 -3.58 -15.26
N ALA A 327 10.83 -3.55 -14.73
CA ALA A 327 11.17 -4.17 -13.46
C ALA A 327 10.39 -3.53 -12.30
N LEU A 328 10.30 -2.20 -12.26
CA LEU A 328 9.50 -1.48 -11.26
C LEU A 328 8.01 -1.83 -11.36
N ALA A 329 7.47 -1.93 -12.57
CA ALA A 329 6.08 -2.32 -12.77
C ALA A 329 5.81 -3.78 -12.37
N LYS A 330 6.74 -4.69 -12.65
CA LYS A 330 6.69 -6.08 -12.18
C LYS A 330 6.68 -6.13 -10.66
N TYR A 331 7.56 -5.37 -10.02
CA TYR A 331 7.60 -5.24 -8.57
C TYR A 331 6.30 -4.70 -7.97
N ALA A 332 5.66 -3.72 -8.60
CA ALA A 332 4.34 -3.21 -8.20
C ALA A 332 3.18 -4.17 -8.54
N GLY A 333 3.40 -5.19 -9.36
CA GLY A 333 2.36 -6.08 -9.88
C GLY A 333 1.43 -5.41 -10.90
N LEU A 334 1.94 -4.39 -11.61
CA LEU A 334 1.28 -3.68 -12.71
C LEU A 334 1.72 -4.24 -14.07
N MET A 335 1.58 -5.55 -14.21
CA MET A 335 1.88 -6.31 -15.44
C MET A 335 0.70 -7.18 -15.83
N TRP A 336 0.55 -7.40 -17.12
CA TRP A 336 -0.42 -8.34 -17.69
C TRP A 336 0.30 -9.63 -18.05
N LYS A 337 -0.34 -10.76 -17.76
CA LYS A 337 0.17 -12.06 -18.17
C LYS A 337 -0.24 -12.27 -19.62
N SER A 338 0.71 -12.54 -20.51
CA SER A 338 0.42 -13.16 -21.80
C SER A 338 0.08 -14.62 -21.57
N ASN A 339 -0.95 -15.10 -22.21
CA ASN A 339 -1.31 -16.53 -22.22
C ASN A 339 -1.23 -16.99 -23.68
N GLN A 340 0.00 -17.32 -24.10
CA GLN A 340 0.30 -17.76 -25.46
C GLN A 340 0.82 -19.19 -25.40
N SER A 341 0.24 -20.07 -26.21
CA SER A 341 0.70 -21.45 -26.38
C SER A 341 0.51 -21.86 -27.85
N GLY A 342 1.61 -21.97 -28.58
CA GLY A 342 1.57 -22.22 -30.04
C GLY A 342 0.82 -21.09 -30.76
N ASP A 343 -0.20 -21.46 -31.54
CA ASP A 343 -1.05 -20.50 -32.27
C ASP A 343 -2.19 -19.90 -31.40
N PHE A 344 -2.28 -20.28 -30.12
CA PHE A 344 -3.29 -19.76 -29.19
C PHE A 344 -2.81 -18.49 -28.52
N ASP A 345 -3.52 -17.37 -28.76
CA ASP A 345 -3.36 -16.11 -28.02
C ASP A 345 -4.62 -15.85 -27.19
N GLY A 346 -4.48 -15.87 -25.87
CA GLY A 346 -5.59 -15.68 -24.95
C GLY A 346 -6.16 -14.26 -25.04
N GLU A 347 -7.45 -14.14 -25.31
CA GLU A 347 -8.15 -12.86 -25.38
C GLU A 347 -8.11 -12.08 -24.05
N ASP A 348 -8.15 -12.80 -22.92
CA ASP A 348 -8.09 -12.21 -21.58
C ASP A 348 -6.67 -12.18 -21.01
N THR A 349 -6.13 -10.99 -20.83
CA THR A 349 -4.85 -10.73 -20.17
C THR A 349 -5.04 -10.07 -18.81
N PRO A 350 -5.37 -10.84 -17.75
CA PRO A 350 -5.61 -10.25 -16.43
C PRO A 350 -4.33 -9.66 -15.84
N MET A 351 -4.46 -8.54 -15.14
CA MET A 351 -3.35 -7.94 -14.41
C MET A 351 -2.85 -8.91 -13.33
N SER A 352 -1.55 -9.15 -13.29
CA SER A 352 -0.91 -10.15 -12.42
C SER A 352 -1.21 -9.93 -10.93
N LYS A 353 -1.23 -8.68 -10.47
CA LYS A 353 -1.32 -8.27 -9.05
C LYS A 353 -0.30 -8.96 -8.13
N ALA A 354 0.55 -9.83 -8.66
CA ALA A 354 1.65 -10.47 -7.93
C ALA A 354 2.78 -9.45 -7.80
N GLY A 355 2.95 -8.89 -6.60
CA GLY A 355 3.94 -7.86 -6.32
C GLY A 355 3.56 -7.04 -5.10
N ASN A 356 4.25 -5.92 -4.92
CA ASN A 356 4.06 -5.03 -3.79
C ASN A 356 2.69 -4.32 -3.88
N ARG A 357 1.73 -4.77 -3.03
CA ARG A 357 0.36 -4.20 -3.00
C ARG A 357 0.34 -2.72 -2.58
N TYR A 358 1.28 -2.32 -1.73
CA TYR A 358 1.34 -0.96 -1.21
C TYR A 358 1.85 0.00 -2.29
N LEU A 359 2.92 -0.36 -2.99
CA LEU A 359 3.39 0.42 -4.13
C LEU A 359 2.31 0.54 -5.21
N ARG A 360 1.64 -0.55 -5.52
CA ARG A 360 0.53 -0.54 -6.49
C ARG A 360 -0.61 0.38 -6.07
N TYR A 361 -0.95 0.41 -4.78
CA TYR A 361 -1.95 1.33 -4.23
C TYR A 361 -1.53 2.79 -4.44
N TYR A 362 -0.33 3.17 -3.98
CA TYR A 362 0.13 4.55 -4.10
C TYR A 362 0.30 5.00 -5.56
N LEU A 363 0.79 4.14 -6.44
CA LEU A 363 0.85 4.42 -7.88
C LEU A 363 -0.55 4.56 -8.51
N GLY A 364 -1.51 3.76 -8.07
CA GLY A 364 -2.89 3.82 -8.52
C GLY A 364 -3.60 5.11 -8.11
N GLU A 365 -3.49 5.49 -6.84
CA GLU A 365 -4.09 6.72 -6.31
C GLU A 365 -3.42 7.98 -6.89
N ALA A 366 -2.10 7.96 -7.04
CA ALA A 366 -1.36 9.02 -7.71
C ALA A 366 -1.81 9.18 -9.18
N ALA A 367 -1.93 8.09 -9.93
CA ALA A 367 -2.44 8.13 -11.31
C ALA A 367 -3.90 8.61 -11.39
N ASN A 368 -4.73 8.25 -10.39
CA ASN A 368 -6.10 8.76 -10.29
C ASN A 368 -6.15 10.26 -9.98
N SER A 369 -5.21 10.78 -9.21
CA SER A 369 -5.06 12.22 -8.99
C SER A 369 -4.58 12.93 -10.28
N MET A 370 -3.51 12.39 -10.90
CA MET A 370 -2.96 12.97 -12.13
C MET A 370 -3.99 13.10 -13.27
N ARG A 371 -4.87 12.11 -13.48
CA ARG A 371 -5.91 12.21 -14.53
C ARG A 371 -6.85 13.41 -14.36
N LYS A 372 -6.93 13.98 -13.15
CA LYS A 372 -7.75 15.16 -12.83
C LYS A 372 -6.97 16.47 -12.97
N HIS A 373 -5.68 16.44 -12.69
CA HIS A 373 -4.85 17.64 -12.58
C HIS A 373 -3.83 17.81 -13.71
N ASN A 374 -3.55 16.76 -14.49
CA ASN A 374 -2.62 16.80 -15.61
C ASN A 374 -3.34 16.50 -16.93
N VAL A 375 -3.22 17.42 -17.89
CA VAL A 375 -3.96 17.37 -19.16
C VAL A 375 -3.62 16.12 -19.98
N GLU A 376 -2.34 15.77 -20.09
CA GLU A 376 -1.87 14.60 -20.84
C GLU A 376 -2.41 13.29 -20.25
N TYR A 377 -2.33 13.14 -18.91
CA TYR A 377 -2.81 11.95 -18.23
C TYR A 377 -4.34 11.86 -18.23
N GLY A 378 -5.03 13.00 -18.16
CA GLY A 378 -6.48 13.07 -18.32
C GLY A 378 -6.94 12.64 -19.72
N ALA A 379 -6.25 13.10 -20.76
CA ALA A 379 -6.53 12.72 -22.15
C ALA A 379 -6.25 11.22 -22.37
N TYR A 380 -5.12 10.71 -21.86
CA TYR A 380 -4.77 9.29 -21.95
C TYR A 380 -5.81 8.41 -21.24
N TYR A 381 -6.22 8.79 -20.03
CA TYR A 381 -7.26 8.08 -19.29
C TYR A 381 -8.58 8.02 -20.07
N ARG A 382 -9.07 9.16 -20.59
CA ARG A 382 -10.30 9.22 -21.38
C ARG A 382 -10.23 8.34 -22.63
N LYS A 383 -9.09 8.38 -23.35
CA LYS A 383 -8.85 7.48 -24.49
C LYS A 383 -9.01 6.02 -24.06
N LYS A 384 -8.33 5.59 -22.99
CA LYS A 384 -8.38 4.20 -22.50
C LYS A 384 -9.74 3.81 -21.92
N TYR A 385 -10.48 4.75 -21.38
CA TYR A 385 -11.84 4.55 -20.91
C TYR A 385 -12.80 4.21 -22.05
N ASN A 386 -12.73 4.94 -23.16
CA ASN A 386 -13.61 4.79 -24.31
C ASN A 386 -13.27 3.58 -25.21
N GLU A 387 -12.10 2.95 -25.04
CA GLU A 387 -11.69 1.78 -25.86
C GLU A 387 -12.52 0.51 -25.62
N VAL A 388 -13.23 0.40 -24.51
CA VAL A 388 -13.98 -0.81 -24.13
C VAL A 388 -15.34 -0.46 -23.54
N PRO A 389 -16.37 -1.31 -23.76
CA PRO A 389 -17.72 -1.05 -23.25
C PRO A 389 -17.91 -1.47 -21.78
N LYS A 390 -17.06 -2.33 -21.23
CA LYS A 390 -17.18 -2.87 -19.87
C LYS A 390 -15.91 -2.63 -19.06
N HIS A 391 -16.08 -2.48 -17.73
CA HIS A 391 -14.98 -2.27 -16.78
C HIS A 391 -14.05 -1.08 -17.12
N GLN A 392 -14.58 -0.11 -17.84
CA GLN A 392 -13.89 1.05 -18.41
C GLN A 392 -12.96 1.74 -17.39
N HIS A 393 -13.51 2.14 -16.23
CA HIS A 393 -12.77 2.87 -15.21
C HIS A 393 -11.57 2.08 -14.66
N LYS A 394 -11.81 0.82 -14.26
CA LYS A 394 -10.75 -0.02 -13.66
C LYS A 394 -9.62 -0.28 -14.65
N ARG A 395 -9.98 -0.58 -15.92
CA ARG A 395 -9.00 -0.81 -16.97
C ARG A 395 -8.22 0.47 -17.31
N ALA A 396 -8.90 1.58 -17.53
CA ALA A 396 -8.26 2.84 -17.86
C ALA A 396 -7.32 3.31 -16.74
N LEU A 397 -7.73 3.17 -15.47
CA LEU A 397 -6.90 3.53 -14.33
C LEU A 397 -5.66 2.63 -14.23
N ALA A 398 -5.78 1.32 -14.43
CA ALA A 398 -4.65 0.40 -14.41
C ALA A 398 -3.61 0.73 -15.50
N LEU A 399 -4.06 1.04 -16.72
CA LEU A 399 -3.19 1.45 -17.82
C LEU A 399 -2.55 2.83 -17.58
N THR A 400 -3.30 3.76 -16.98
CA THR A 400 -2.77 5.08 -16.58
C THR A 400 -1.71 4.92 -15.48
N SER A 401 -1.93 4.05 -14.51
CA SER A 401 -0.94 3.72 -13.48
C SER A 401 0.32 3.12 -14.10
N ARG A 402 0.19 2.26 -15.11
CA ARG A 402 1.34 1.70 -15.81
C ARG A 402 2.14 2.75 -16.59
N LYS A 403 1.44 3.72 -17.24
CA LYS A 403 2.09 4.87 -17.87
C LYS A 403 2.82 5.72 -16.81
N PHE A 404 2.20 5.93 -15.65
CA PHE A 404 2.77 6.68 -14.54
C PHE A 404 4.05 6.03 -13.98
N VAL A 405 4.11 4.69 -13.88
CA VAL A 405 5.34 3.98 -13.48
C VAL A 405 6.53 4.36 -14.38
N ARG A 406 6.33 4.49 -15.70
CA ARG A 406 7.40 4.90 -16.62
C ARG A 406 7.89 6.31 -16.32
N LEU A 407 6.98 7.23 -16.03
CA LEU A 407 7.32 8.60 -15.64
C LEU A 407 8.12 8.61 -14.33
N VAL A 408 7.60 7.98 -13.28
CA VAL A 408 8.27 7.90 -11.97
C VAL A 408 9.69 7.33 -12.10
N TYR A 409 9.82 6.19 -12.80
CA TYR A 409 11.14 5.60 -13.04
C TYR A 409 12.07 6.56 -13.78
N GLY A 410 11.60 7.17 -14.88
CA GLY A 410 12.41 8.06 -15.69
C GLY A 410 12.88 9.31 -14.95
N LEU A 411 12.03 9.92 -14.14
CA LEU A 411 12.37 11.11 -13.37
C LEU A 411 13.33 10.78 -12.22
N LEU A 412 13.05 9.74 -11.45
CA LEU A 412 13.90 9.34 -10.32
C LEU A 412 15.28 8.82 -10.79
N ALA A 413 15.33 8.01 -11.86
CA ALA A 413 16.59 7.47 -12.37
C ALA A 413 17.50 8.55 -12.98
N ARG A 414 16.92 9.61 -13.55
CA ARG A 414 17.67 10.74 -14.12
C ARG A 414 17.84 11.92 -13.16
N ASN A 415 17.25 11.83 -11.96
CA ASN A 415 17.23 12.92 -10.97
C ASN A 415 16.72 14.25 -11.58
N GLN A 416 15.60 14.18 -12.33
CA GLN A 416 15.03 15.32 -13.07
C GLN A 416 13.65 15.70 -12.53
N LEU A 417 13.38 17.00 -12.48
CA LEU A 417 12.02 17.50 -12.22
C LEU A 417 11.11 17.22 -13.42
N TYR A 418 9.83 17.07 -13.15
CA TYR A 418 8.82 16.99 -14.19
C TYR A 418 8.68 18.36 -14.86
N SER A 419 9.01 18.44 -16.14
CA SER A 419 8.64 19.55 -17.02
C SER A 419 7.41 19.07 -17.79
N GLY A 420 6.23 19.54 -17.42
CA GLY A 420 5.00 19.26 -18.16
C GLY A 420 5.22 19.55 -19.65
N VAL A 421 4.48 18.86 -20.52
CA VAL A 421 4.37 19.30 -21.90
C VAL A 421 3.70 20.66 -21.84
N SER A 422 4.47 21.75 -21.95
CA SER A 422 3.94 23.07 -22.27
C SER A 422 3.23 22.89 -23.61
N LEU A 423 1.90 22.94 -23.59
CA LEU A 423 1.19 23.24 -24.81
C LEU A 423 1.68 24.64 -25.19
N ASP A 424 2.64 24.72 -26.12
CA ASP A 424 2.91 25.94 -26.83
C ASP A 424 1.57 26.40 -27.46
N THR A 425 0.92 27.31 -26.76
CA THR A 425 -0.15 28.13 -27.31
C THR A 425 0.48 29.26 -28.14
N SER A 426 1.35 28.89 -29.04
CA SER A 426 1.86 29.78 -30.08
C SER A 426 1.71 29.06 -31.39
N ASN A 427 0.46 29.03 -31.87
CA ASN A 427 0.13 29.09 -33.29
C ASN A 427 -1.38 29.21 -33.46
N GLU A 428 -1.73 30.42 -33.80
CA GLU A 428 -2.88 31.06 -34.42
C GLU A 428 -3.72 31.95 -33.54
#